data_3aa8d8276efea38a66d3451d6f747326
#
_entry.id   3aa8d8276efea38a66d3451d6f747326
#
_cell.length_a   1.000
_cell.length_b   1.000
_cell.length_c   1.000
_cell.angle_alpha   90.00
_cell.angle_beta   90.00
_cell.angle_gamma   90.00
#
_symmetry.space_group_name_H-M   'P 1'
#
loop_
_entity.id
_entity.type
_entity.pdbx_description
1 polymer ?
#
loop_
_entity_poly.entity_id
_entity_poly.type
_entity_poly.pdbx_seq_one_letter_code
_entity_poly.pdbx_strand_id
1 'polypeptide(L)'
;MTNYKILACVACVAMAMGMAAQTSPWSYGIQAGVTAHTTTGSLSDNFKGCVGFTAGLTADYNRLRLKADVTYGQPSFKNQNMYHVLDAKGRDAQLNAVANASHLGASAQVGYTVARLGRVSLTPAAGLYYSRYSWRLNDIEWDTDEQGVDYFKVTDTRHTSQGRVSWIASVDVDIRLHDTYTDVLGPQQRLRSSLRITPWVTSIRHKRVVPSVSGLQLGVNVTYSGLLSNIVD
;
A
#
# COMPACT_ATOMS: atom_id res chain seq x y z
N MET A 1 19.86 5.66 -6.99
CA MET A 1 19.54 6.19 -8.33
C MET A 1 18.11 5.89 -8.84
N THR A 2 17.20 5.31 -8.06
CA THR A 2 15.87 4.83 -8.53
C THR A 2 14.73 5.83 -8.32
N ASN A 3 14.88 6.78 -7.38
CA ASN A 3 13.76 7.64 -6.95
C ASN A 3 13.33 8.70 -7.96
N TYR A 4 14.27 9.25 -8.78
CA TYR A 4 13.92 10.26 -9.78
C TYR A 4 13.13 9.69 -10.97
N LYS A 5 13.33 8.41 -11.31
CA LYS A 5 12.57 7.77 -12.39
C LYS A 5 11.10 7.60 -12.02
N ILE A 6 10.83 7.26 -10.76
CA ILE A 6 9.45 7.16 -10.24
C ILE A 6 8.79 8.55 -10.23
N LEU A 7 9.50 9.58 -9.77
CA LEU A 7 9.00 10.95 -9.75
C LEU A 7 8.72 11.47 -11.16
N ALA A 8 9.62 11.20 -12.12
CA ALA A 8 9.43 11.55 -13.52
C ALA A 8 8.23 10.83 -14.15
N CYS A 9 8.05 9.54 -13.88
CA CYS A 9 6.87 8.80 -14.35
C CYS A 9 5.56 9.37 -13.77
N VAL A 10 5.53 9.71 -12.49
CA VAL A 10 4.35 10.32 -11.86
C VAL A 10 4.05 11.69 -12.47
N ALA A 11 5.07 12.52 -12.71
CA ALA A 11 4.92 13.82 -13.35
C ALA A 11 4.43 13.69 -14.82
N CYS A 12 4.98 12.75 -15.59
CA CYS A 12 4.53 12.49 -16.96
C CYS A 12 3.08 12.01 -17.02
N VAL A 13 2.67 11.12 -16.10
CA VAL A 13 1.28 10.65 -16.01
C VAL A 13 0.35 11.81 -15.61
N ALA A 14 0.75 12.64 -14.65
CA ALA A 14 -0.04 13.81 -14.25
C ALA A 14 -0.22 14.81 -15.39
N MET A 15 0.84 15.08 -16.19
CA MET A 15 0.76 15.93 -17.38
C MET A 15 -0.11 15.32 -18.47
N ALA A 16 0.01 14.02 -18.74
CA ALA A 16 -0.83 13.32 -19.71
C ALA A 16 -2.31 13.34 -19.32
N MET A 17 -2.60 13.20 -18.03
CA MET A 17 -3.97 13.31 -17.48
C MET A 17 -4.53 14.72 -17.64
N GLY A 18 -3.72 15.76 -17.42
CA GLY A 18 -4.10 17.16 -17.64
C GLY A 18 -4.47 17.45 -19.07
N MET A 19 -3.70 16.94 -20.03
CA MET A 19 -4.00 17.09 -21.47
C MET A 19 -5.26 16.31 -21.91
N ALA A 20 -5.46 15.10 -21.38
CA ALA A 20 -6.67 14.31 -21.67
C ALA A 20 -7.94 14.94 -21.08
N ALA A 21 -7.82 15.69 -19.98
CA ALA A 21 -8.95 16.37 -19.36
C ALA A 21 -9.53 17.52 -20.23
N GLN A 22 -8.75 18.09 -21.15
CA GLN A 22 -9.15 19.27 -21.91
C GLN A 22 -10.33 19.04 -22.88
N THR A 23 -10.61 17.79 -23.28
CA THR A 23 -11.63 17.46 -24.28
C THR A 23 -12.57 16.33 -23.84
N SER A 24 -12.48 15.87 -22.61
CA SER A 24 -13.14 14.66 -22.14
C SER A 24 -14.15 14.96 -21.02
N PRO A 25 -15.32 14.30 -20.98
CA PRO A 25 -16.26 14.36 -19.87
C PRO A 25 -15.74 13.66 -18.60
N TRP A 26 -14.54 13.11 -18.65
CA TRP A 26 -13.88 12.46 -17.53
C TRP A 26 -13.21 13.49 -16.61
N SER A 27 -13.24 13.20 -15.32
CA SER A 27 -12.42 13.89 -14.32
C SER A 27 -11.26 12.99 -13.94
N TYR A 28 -10.05 13.52 -13.94
CA TYR A 28 -8.84 12.77 -13.59
C TYR A 28 -8.24 13.31 -12.31
N GLY A 29 -7.69 12.43 -11.49
CA GLY A 29 -7.12 12.85 -10.22
C GLY A 29 -6.01 11.94 -9.73
N ILE A 30 -5.27 12.51 -8.79
CA ILE A 30 -4.24 11.83 -8.02
C ILE A 30 -4.65 11.78 -6.56
N GLN A 31 -4.18 10.77 -5.86
CA GLN A 31 -4.38 10.65 -4.41
C GLN A 31 -3.10 10.16 -3.74
N ALA A 32 -2.87 10.62 -2.52
CA ALA A 32 -1.78 10.15 -1.69
C ALA A 32 -2.19 10.22 -0.22
N GLY A 33 -1.64 9.32 0.60
CA GLY A 33 -1.96 9.28 2.02
C GLY A 33 -1.34 8.11 2.75
N VAL A 34 -1.98 7.74 3.84
CA VAL A 34 -1.56 6.63 4.70
C VAL A 34 -2.50 5.44 4.57
N THR A 35 -1.96 4.25 4.77
CA THR A 35 -2.69 3.00 4.84
C THR A 35 -2.39 2.30 6.15
N ALA A 36 -3.40 1.69 6.73
CA ALA A 36 -3.23 0.76 7.84
C ALA A 36 -4.05 -0.49 7.55
N HIS A 37 -3.48 -1.66 7.81
CA HIS A 37 -4.22 -2.90 7.65
C HIS A 37 -3.82 -3.93 8.70
N THR A 38 -4.74 -4.83 8.97
CA THR A 38 -4.55 -6.03 9.78
C THR A 38 -4.83 -7.27 8.96
N THR A 39 -4.41 -8.40 9.46
CA THR A 39 -4.50 -9.69 8.77
C THR A 39 -5.23 -10.70 9.65
N THR A 40 -5.86 -11.69 9.03
CA THR A 40 -6.52 -12.81 9.69
C THR A 40 -5.97 -14.14 9.18
N GLY A 41 -6.34 -15.26 9.81
CA GLY A 41 -5.86 -16.60 9.43
C GLY A 41 -4.37 -16.79 9.75
N SER A 42 -3.70 -17.70 9.06
CA SER A 42 -2.28 -17.98 9.28
C SER A 42 -1.36 -16.78 8.98
N LEU A 43 -1.83 -15.80 8.23
CA LEU A 43 -1.13 -14.54 8.06
C LEU A 43 -1.04 -13.76 9.38
N SER A 44 -2.11 -13.79 10.20
CA SER A 44 -2.14 -13.13 11.51
C SER A 44 -1.29 -13.83 12.57
N ASP A 45 -0.93 -15.08 12.37
CA ASP A 45 -0.05 -15.80 13.28
C ASP A 45 1.40 -15.32 13.17
N ASN A 46 1.76 -14.86 11.97
CA ASN A 46 3.12 -14.43 11.64
C ASN A 46 3.30 -12.91 11.65
N PHE A 47 2.30 -12.14 11.20
CA PHE A 47 2.41 -10.70 11.06
C PHE A 47 1.42 -9.97 11.96
N LYS A 48 1.89 -8.92 12.62
CA LYS A 48 1.05 -7.87 13.20
C LYS A 48 0.51 -6.98 12.08
N GLY A 49 -0.38 -6.05 12.42
CA GLY A 49 -0.82 -5.03 11.48
C GLY A 49 0.33 -4.29 10.79
N CYS A 50 0.05 -3.70 9.66
CA CYS A 50 0.98 -2.93 8.86
C CYS A 50 0.46 -1.50 8.73
N VAL A 51 1.35 -0.54 8.88
CA VAL A 51 1.10 0.87 8.57
C VAL A 51 2.05 1.28 7.47
N GLY A 52 1.58 2.10 6.54
CA GLY A 52 2.38 2.49 5.39
C GLY A 52 1.78 3.66 4.63
N PHE A 53 2.24 3.82 3.41
CA PHE A 53 1.81 4.87 2.49
C PHE A 53 1.03 4.28 1.32
N THR A 54 0.11 5.08 0.78
CA THR A 54 -0.64 4.77 -0.43
C THR A 54 -0.63 5.96 -1.36
N ALA A 55 -0.52 5.68 -2.65
CA ALA A 55 -0.66 6.69 -3.70
C ALA A 55 -1.39 6.07 -4.88
N GLY A 56 -2.13 6.87 -5.64
CA GLY A 56 -2.90 6.32 -6.74
C GLY A 56 -3.46 7.36 -7.69
N LEU A 57 -4.13 6.84 -8.70
CA LEU A 57 -4.79 7.57 -9.77
C LEU A 57 -6.29 7.25 -9.73
N THR A 58 -7.09 8.25 -10.06
CA THR A 58 -8.55 8.11 -10.15
C THR A 58 -9.03 8.75 -11.44
N ALA A 59 -9.98 8.11 -12.11
CA ALA A 59 -10.72 8.69 -13.23
C ALA A 59 -12.22 8.51 -12.96
N ASP A 60 -12.96 9.61 -12.94
CA ASP A 60 -14.39 9.63 -12.69
C ASP A 60 -15.14 10.03 -13.98
N TYR A 61 -16.18 9.26 -14.34
CA TYR A 61 -17.13 9.57 -15.39
C TYR A 61 -18.55 9.45 -14.82
N ASN A 62 -19.25 10.56 -14.64
CA ASN A 62 -20.56 10.60 -13.98
C ASN A 62 -20.53 9.96 -12.58
N ARG A 63 -21.04 8.72 -12.47
CA ARG A 63 -21.03 7.92 -11.24
C ARG A 63 -20.03 6.79 -11.26
N LEU A 64 -19.43 6.50 -12.42
CA LEU A 64 -18.42 5.47 -12.56
C LEU A 64 -17.08 6.02 -12.09
N ARG A 65 -16.33 5.21 -11.36
CA ARG A 65 -14.96 5.50 -10.91
C ARG A 65 -14.02 4.38 -11.31
N LEU A 66 -12.91 4.74 -11.94
CA LEU A 66 -11.76 3.85 -12.12
C LEU A 66 -10.67 4.31 -11.16
N LYS A 67 -10.05 3.37 -10.47
CA LYS A 67 -9.03 3.65 -9.45
C LYS A 67 -7.87 2.66 -9.58
N ALA A 68 -6.65 3.18 -9.50
CA ALA A 68 -5.43 2.39 -9.43
C ALA A 68 -4.56 2.92 -8.29
N ASP A 69 -4.21 2.06 -7.34
CA ASP A 69 -3.46 2.43 -6.15
C ASP A 69 -2.24 1.55 -5.97
N VAL A 70 -1.17 2.12 -5.42
CA VAL A 70 0.00 1.41 -4.94
C VAL A 70 0.14 1.69 -3.45
N THR A 71 0.38 0.65 -2.67
CA THR A 71 0.60 0.73 -1.22
C THR A 71 1.95 0.15 -0.87
N TYR A 72 2.64 0.77 0.08
CA TYR A 72 3.87 0.26 0.64
C TYR A 72 3.84 0.39 2.16
N GLY A 73 4.21 -0.68 2.86
CA GLY A 73 4.25 -0.68 4.31
C GLY A 73 5.24 -1.68 4.88
N GLN A 74 5.47 -1.59 6.17
CA GLN A 74 6.35 -2.49 6.91
C GLN A 74 5.53 -3.23 7.96
N PRO A 75 5.11 -4.48 7.71
CA PRO A 75 4.47 -5.31 8.70
C PRO A 75 5.48 -5.76 9.75
N SER A 76 5.06 -5.79 11.01
CA SER A 76 5.87 -6.33 12.10
C SER A 76 5.56 -7.83 12.29
N PHE A 77 6.57 -8.63 12.61
CA PHE A 77 6.36 -10.03 12.98
C PHE A 77 5.79 -10.17 14.40
N LYS A 78 4.89 -11.14 14.60
CA LYS A 78 4.37 -11.49 15.93
C LYS A 78 5.33 -12.36 16.73
N ASN A 79 5.87 -13.38 16.07
CA ASN A 79 6.79 -14.36 16.66
C ASN A 79 8.15 -14.16 15.99
N GLN A 80 8.89 -13.17 16.49
CA GLN A 80 10.32 -13.15 16.27
C GLN A 80 10.89 -14.23 17.19
N ASN A 81 11.43 -15.31 16.63
CA ASN A 81 12.29 -16.20 17.40
C ASN A 81 13.51 -15.35 17.78
N MET A 82 13.45 -14.76 18.96
CA MET A 82 14.56 -14.00 19.52
C MET A 82 15.44 -14.98 20.27
N TYR A 83 16.67 -15.13 19.79
CA TYR A 83 17.71 -15.83 20.52
C TYR A 83 18.51 -14.81 21.33
N HIS A 84 18.58 -15.01 22.65
CA HIS A 84 19.48 -14.27 23.51
C HIS A 84 20.87 -14.87 23.37
N VAL A 85 21.81 -14.07 22.96
CA VAL A 85 23.23 -14.45 22.81
C VAL A 85 24.09 -13.45 23.53
N LEU A 86 25.18 -13.95 24.12
CA LEU A 86 26.22 -13.06 24.59
C LEU A 86 27.09 -12.66 23.39
N ASP A 87 27.32 -11.37 23.20
CA ASP A 87 28.30 -10.90 22.22
C ASP A 87 29.71 -11.22 22.73
N ALA A 88 30.72 -11.08 21.87
CA ALA A 88 32.12 -11.33 22.21
C ALA A 88 32.65 -10.49 23.41
N LYS A 89 31.87 -9.54 23.92
CA LYS A 89 32.13 -8.72 25.09
C LYS A 89 31.26 -9.11 26.30
N GLY A 90 30.55 -10.24 26.24
CA GLY A 90 29.67 -10.73 27.30
C GLY A 90 28.38 -9.90 27.48
N ARG A 91 27.98 -9.08 26.48
CA ARG A 91 26.74 -8.28 26.52
C ARG A 91 25.61 -9.06 25.89
N ASP A 92 24.45 -9.00 26.52
CA ASP A 92 23.23 -9.61 25.99
C ASP A 92 22.85 -8.97 24.63
N ALA A 93 22.86 -9.78 23.58
CA ALA A 93 22.46 -9.41 22.24
C ALA A 93 21.25 -10.24 21.79
N GLN A 94 20.33 -9.62 21.09
CA GLN A 94 19.14 -10.28 20.56
C GLN A 94 19.31 -10.55 19.06
N LEU A 95 19.30 -11.81 18.67
CA LEU A 95 19.30 -12.22 17.27
C LEU A 95 17.89 -12.62 16.84
N ASN A 96 17.40 -11.98 15.78
CA ASN A 96 16.12 -12.29 15.19
C ASN A 96 16.31 -13.23 14.00
N ALA A 97 15.65 -14.40 14.01
CA ALA A 97 15.64 -15.32 12.89
C ALA A 97 14.94 -14.72 11.65
N VAL A 98 14.01 -13.79 11.88
CA VAL A 98 13.27 -13.11 10.80
C VAL A 98 13.40 -11.59 10.97
N ALA A 99 13.87 -10.92 9.93
CA ALA A 99 14.07 -9.49 9.96
C ALA A 99 13.49 -8.79 8.71
N ASN A 100 13.19 -7.49 8.86
CA ASN A 100 12.90 -6.57 7.77
C ASN A 100 11.79 -7.04 6.81
N ALA A 101 10.56 -7.20 7.32
CA ALA A 101 9.41 -7.44 6.46
C ALA A 101 8.99 -6.17 5.72
N SER A 102 8.61 -6.33 4.47
CA SER A 102 7.96 -5.27 3.69
C SER A 102 6.76 -5.82 2.93
N HIS A 103 5.78 -4.98 2.75
CA HIS A 103 4.58 -5.27 1.97
C HIS A 103 4.44 -4.24 0.86
N LEU A 104 4.29 -4.72 -0.37
CA LEU A 104 3.94 -3.94 -1.55
C LEU A 104 2.59 -4.42 -2.05
N GLY A 105 1.62 -3.51 -2.15
CA GLY A 105 0.32 -3.75 -2.74
C GLY A 105 0.13 -2.89 -3.99
N ALA A 106 -0.61 -3.40 -4.97
CA ALA A 106 -1.09 -2.62 -6.11
C ALA A 106 -2.53 -3.06 -6.43
N SER A 107 -3.42 -2.12 -6.63
CA SER A 107 -4.83 -2.40 -6.95
C SER A 107 -5.29 -1.70 -8.21
N ALA A 108 -6.23 -2.34 -8.91
CA ALA A 108 -7.03 -1.73 -9.97
C ALA A 108 -8.50 -2.05 -9.69
N GLN A 109 -9.34 -1.03 -9.55
CA GLN A 109 -10.71 -1.16 -9.11
C GLN A 109 -11.67 -0.34 -9.96
N VAL A 110 -12.88 -0.84 -10.08
CA VAL A 110 -14.03 -0.12 -10.68
C VAL A 110 -15.05 0.11 -9.56
N GLY A 111 -15.51 1.34 -9.42
CA GLY A 111 -16.47 1.75 -8.41
C GLY A 111 -17.68 2.45 -9.04
N TYR A 112 -18.77 2.51 -8.29
CA TYR A 112 -19.98 3.24 -8.67
C TYR A 112 -20.46 4.09 -7.50
N THR A 113 -20.61 5.40 -7.71
CA THR A 113 -21.08 6.33 -6.69
C THR A 113 -22.58 6.14 -6.46
N VAL A 114 -22.94 5.50 -5.37
CA VAL A 114 -24.32 5.16 -5.00
C VAL A 114 -25.03 6.32 -4.30
N ALA A 115 -24.30 7.15 -3.55
CA ALA A 115 -24.87 8.27 -2.81
C ALA A 115 -23.98 9.52 -2.90
N ARG A 116 -24.63 10.68 -2.97
CA ARG A 116 -24.01 12.02 -2.86
C ARG A 116 -24.87 12.86 -1.91
N LEU A 117 -24.36 13.14 -0.75
CA LEU A 117 -25.05 13.88 0.32
C LEU A 117 -24.23 15.15 0.65
N GLY A 118 -24.57 16.23 -0.02
CA GLY A 118 -23.85 17.48 0.13
C GLY A 118 -22.36 17.37 -0.23
N ARG A 119 -21.49 17.41 0.80
CA ARG A 119 -20.03 17.30 0.62
C ARG A 119 -19.52 15.86 0.67
N VAL A 120 -20.37 14.90 1.01
CA VAL A 120 -19.97 13.49 1.17
C VAL A 120 -20.48 12.67 0.01
N SER A 121 -19.63 11.79 -0.53
CA SER A 121 -20.06 10.78 -1.50
C SER A 121 -19.58 9.39 -1.10
N LEU A 122 -20.37 8.39 -1.47
CA LEU A 122 -20.13 6.98 -1.16
C LEU A 122 -20.00 6.20 -2.47
N THR A 123 -18.87 5.53 -2.63
CA THR A 123 -18.51 4.80 -3.86
C THR A 123 -17.99 3.40 -3.51
N PRO A 124 -18.84 2.37 -3.44
CA PRO A 124 -18.38 0.99 -3.42
C PRO A 124 -17.58 0.67 -4.68
N ALA A 125 -16.50 -0.10 -4.52
CA ALA A 125 -15.61 -0.49 -5.60
C ALA A 125 -15.12 -1.92 -5.41
N ALA A 126 -14.80 -2.59 -6.51
CA ALA A 126 -14.21 -3.92 -6.51
C ALA A 126 -13.21 -4.05 -7.66
N GLY A 127 -12.27 -4.97 -7.54
CA GLY A 127 -11.27 -5.17 -8.58
C GLY A 127 -10.21 -6.20 -8.23
N LEU A 128 -9.03 -6.01 -8.79
CA LEU A 128 -7.87 -6.86 -8.61
C LEU A 128 -6.86 -6.19 -7.66
N TYR A 129 -6.21 -7.00 -6.87
CA TYR A 129 -5.16 -6.61 -5.95
C TYR A 129 -3.96 -7.52 -6.09
N TYR A 130 -2.81 -6.96 -6.40
CA TYR A 130 -1.53 -7.63 -6.32
C TYR A 130 -0.93 -7.33 -4.94
N SER A 131 -0.54 -8.38 -4.22
CA SER A 131 0.13 -8.28 -2.92
C SER A 131 1.45 -9.02 -2.97
N ARG A 132 2.52 -8.36 -2.54
CA ARG A 132 3.85 -8.95 -2.39
C ARG A 132 4.36 -8.70 -0.97
N TYR A 133 4.66 -9.79 -0.28
CA TYR A 133 5.40 -9.78 0.98
C TYR A 133 6.85 -10.15 0.72
N SER A 134 7.76 -9.44 1.35
CA SER A 134 9.20 -9.74 1.30
C SER A 134 9.75 -9.69 2.72
N TRP A 135 10.61 -10.61 3.06
CA TRP A 135 11.28 -10.64 4.36
C TRP A 135 12.66 -11.27 4.24
N ARG A 136 13.49 -11.09 5.25
CA ARG A 136 14.79 -11.73 5.39
C ARG A 136 14.71 -12.84 6.42
N LEU A 137 15.26 -14.00 6.09
CA LEU A 137 15.51 -15.10 7.02
C LEU A 137 17.00 -15.10 7.32
N ASN A 138 17.36 -15.06 8.59
CA ASN A 138 18.74 -15.20 9.04
C ASN A 138 18.98 -16.67 9.38
N ASP A 139 19.94 -17.29 8.75
CA ASP A 139 20.46 -18.60 9.15
C ASP A 139 21.41 -18.38 10.32
N ILE A 140 21.12 -19.04 11.45
CA ILE A 140 21.84 -18.88 12.72
C ILE A 140 22.51 -20.21 13.01
N GLU A 141 23.84 -20.17 13.19
CA GLU A 141 24.65 -21.32 13.56
C GLU A 141 25.33 -21.09 14.90
N TRP A 142 25.59 -22.20 15.62
CA TRP A 142 26.46 -22.19 16.78
C TRP A 142 27.90 -22.06 16.31
N ASP A 143 28.65 -21.21 17.01
CA ASP A 143 30.08 -21.07 16.85
C ASP A 143 30.72 -20.96 18.25
N THR A 144 31.98 -21.33 18.37
CA THR A 144 32.71 -21.27 19.61
C THR A 144 33.93 -20.38 19.41
N ASP A 145 34.12 -19.39 20.28
CA ASP A 145 35.26 -18.49 20.18
C ASP A 145 36.57 -19.17 20.58
N GLU A 146 37.69 -18.47 20.41
CA GLU A 146 39.06 -18.98 20.78
C GLU A 146 39.20 -19.23 22.28
N GLN A 147 38.29 -18.72 23.11
CA GLN A 147 38.25 -18.92 24.56
C GLN A 147 37.30 -20.05 24.98
N GLY A 148 36.69 -20.75 24.03
CA GLY A 148 35.78 -21.88 24.29
C GLY A 148 34.35 -21.43 24.70
N VAL A 149 33.96 -20.19 24.45
CA VAL A 149 32.64 -19.68 24.74
C VAL A 149 31.74 -19.84 23.50
N ASP A 150 30.64 -20.54 23.69
CA ASP A 150 29.65 -20.75 22.62
C ASP A 150 28.84 -19.50 22.38
N TYR A 151 28.65 -19.15 21.12
CA TYR A 151 27.80 -18.03 20.70
C TYR A 151 27.04 -18.34 19.41
N PHE A 152 25.95 -17.60 19.18
CA PHE A 152 25.19 -17.69 17.90
C PHE A 152 25.71 -16.66 16.90
N LYS A 153 25.95 -17.13 15.69
CA LYS A 153 26.42 -16.31 14.58
C LYS A 153 25.39 -16.34 13.44
N VAL A 154 25.10 -15.18 12.87
CA VAL A 154 24.37 -15.11 11.61
C VAL A 154 25.33 -15.41 10.47
N THR A 155 25.15 -16.56 9.82
CA THR A 155 26.03 -17.04 8.75
C THR A 155 25.56 -16.64 7.38
N ASP A 156 24.25 -16.55 7.16
CA ASP A 156 23.67 -16.16 5.89
C ASP A 156 22.35 -15.42 6.11
N THR A 157 21.97 -14.63 5.11
CA THR A 157 20.69 -13.92 5.09
C THR A 157 19.98 -14.18 3.76
N ARG A 158 18.92 -14.98 3.80
CA ARG A 158 18.12 -15.29 2.63
C ARG A 158 16.98 -14.30 2.46
N HIS A 159 16.87 -13.78 1.25
CA HIS A 159 15.73 -12.97 0.85
C HIS A 159 14.60 -13.86 0.34
N THR A 160 13.45 -13.77 0.99
CA THR A 160 12.23 -14.43 0.54
C THR A 160 11.21 -13.40 0.13
N SER A 161 10.62 -13.56 -1.06
CA SER A 161 9.51 -12.71 -1.50
C SER A 161 8.46 -13.51 -2.23
N GLN A 162 7.19 -13.20 -1.98
CA GLN A 162 6.07 -13.78 -2.70
C GLN A 162 5.05 -12.74 -3.08
N GLY A 163 4.65 -12.78 -4.36
CA GLY A 163 3.59 -11.96 -4.89
C GLY A 163 2.42 -12.80 -5.41
N ARG A 164 1.21 -12.28 -5.25
CA ARG A 164 -0.02 -12.91 -5.78
C ARG A 164 -1.06 -11.86 -6.13
N VAL A 165 -1.84 -12.18 -7.16
CA VAL A 165 -3.05 -11.44 -7.52
C VAL A 165 -4.25 -12.06 -6.81
N SER A 166 -5.13 -11.22 -6.28
CA SER A 166 -6.37 -11.56 -5.59
C SER A 166 -7.46 -10.57 -5.96
N TRP A 167 -8.67 -10.75 -5.43
CA TRP A 167 -9.72 -9.75 -5.50
C TRP A 167 -9.54 -8.71 -4.40
N ILE A 168 -10.10 -7.53 -4.59
CA ILE A 168 -10.26 -6.50 -3.56
C ILE A 168 -11.67 -5.92 -3.64
N ALA A 169 -12.26 -5.64 -2.48
CA ALA A 169 -13.47 -4.87 -2.36
C ALA A 169 -13.22 -3.69 -1.41
N SER A 170 -13.77 -2.53 -1.72
CA SER A 170 -13.60 -1.31 -0.93
C SER A 170 -14.82 -0.42 -1.01
N VAL A 171 -14.89 0.55 -0.10
CA VAL A 171 -15.89 1.61 -0.13
C VAL A 171 -15.16 2.93 0.05
N ASP A 172 -15.18 3.79 -0.97
CA ASP A 172 -14.62 5.14 -0.85
C ASP A 172 -15.67 6.07 -0.23
N VAL A 173 -15.33 6.69 0.87
CA VAL A 173 -16.06 7.80 1.50
C VAL A 173 -15.27 9.07 1.20
N ASP A 174 -15.73 9.86 0.22
CA ASP A 174 -15.09 11.12 -0.15
C ASP A 174 -15.77 12.27 0.57
N ILE A 175 -14.99 13.06 1.28
CA ILE A 175 -15.42 14.31 1.95
C ILE A 175 -14.80 15.48 1.17
N ARG A 176 -15.61 16.19 0.41
CA ARG A 176 -15.18 17.35 -0.37
C ARG A 176 -14.73 18.46 0.56
N LEU A 177 -13.48 18.89 0.40
CA LEU A 177 -12.90 19.97 1.17
C LEU A 177 -13.02 21.31 0.43
N HIS A 178 -12.60 21.32 -0.83
CA HIS A 178 -12.52 22.54 -1.61
C HIS A 178 -12.85 22.29 -3.08
N ASP A 179 -13.50 23.28 -3.69
CA ASP A 179 -13.73 23.35 -5.15
C ASP A 179 -13.19 24.71 -5.62
N THR A 180 -12.21 24.70 -6.51
CA THR A 180 -11.62 25.92 -7.09
C THR A 180 -11.72 25.84 -8.61
N TYR A 181 -12.00 26.97 -9.22
CA TYR A 181 -11.93 27.11 -10.68
C TYR A 181 -10.55 27.67 -11.03
N THR A 182 -9.94 27.17 -12.07
CA THR A 182 -8.63 27.62 -12.53
C THR A 182 -8.59 27.72 -14.06
N ASP A 183 -7.96 28.77 -14.56
CA ASP A 183 -7.75 29.00 -15.97
C ASP A 183 -6.29 28.69 -16.38
N VAL A 184 -5.49 28.19 -15.44
CA VAL A 184 -4.01 28.03 -15.62
C VAL A 184 -3.67 26.97 -16.67
N LEU A 185 -4.54 25.97 -16.91
CA LEU A 185 -4.27 24.84 -17.81
C LEU A 185 -5.16 24.82 -19.06
N GLY A 186 -5.90 25.91 -19.35
CA GLY A 186 -6.81 25.99 -20.49
C GLY A 186 -8.21 26.46 -20.10
N PRO A 187 -9.24 26.28 -20.95
CA PRO A 187 -10.58 26.78 -20.69
C PRO A 187 -11.15 26.17 -19.40
N GLN A 188 -11.62 27.05 -18.55
CA GLN A 188 -12.28 26.82 -17.27
C GLN A 188 -12.25 25.40 -16.71
N GLN A 189 -11.24 25.09 -15.92
CA GLN A 189 -11.10 23.80 -15.26
C GLN A 189 -11.53 23.91 -13.80
N ARG A 190 -12.16 22.83 -13.30
CA ARG A 190 -12.55 22.70 -11.91
C ARG A 190 -11.59 21.75 -11.21
N LEU A 191 -10.88 22.26 -10.19
CA LEU A 191 -10.06 21.47 -9.30
C LEU A 191 -10.84 21.18 -8.02
N ARG A 192 -11.16 19.93 -7.78
CA ARG A 192 -11.79 19.47 -6.54
C ARG A 192 -10.78 18.79 -5.65
N SER A 193 -10.67 19.22 -4.41
CA SER A 193 -9.91 18.50 -3.39
C SER A 193 -10.84 17.80 -2.40
N SER A 194 -10.48 16.60 -1.98
CA SER A 194 -11.23 15.83 -1.00
C SER A 194 -10.34 14.99 -0.11
N LEU A 195 -10.82 14.77 1.12
CA LEU A 195 -10.32 13.73 2.01
C LEU A 195 -11.09 12.45 1.69
N ARG A 196 -10.39 11.38 1.39
CA ARG A 196 -10.99 10.08 1.11
C ARG A 196 -10.61 9.08 2.18
N ILE A 197 -11.61 8.41 2.75
CA ILE A 197 -11.46 7.30 3.69
C ILE A 197 -11.95 6.05 2.96
N THR A 198 -11.07 5.06 2.81
CA THR A 198 -11.34 3.84 2.03
C THR A 198 -11.11 2.60 2.90
N PRO A 199 -12.11 2.08 3.62
CA PRO A 199 -12.07 0.71 4.12
C PRO A 199 -12.03 -0.28 2.96
N TRP A 200 -11.21 -1.32 3.10
CA TRP A 200 -11.06 -2.35 2.07
C TRP A 200 -10.78 -3.72 2.65
N VAL A 201 -11.08 -4.75 1.87
CA VAL A 201 -10.84 -6.16 2.19
C VAL A 201 -10.30 -6.88 0.97
N THR A 202 -9.34 -7.78 1.20
CA THR A 202 -8.80 -8.69 0.17
C THR A 202 -8.45 -10.03 0.78
N SER A 203 -8.38 -11.09 -0.04
CA SER A 203 -7.88 -12.38 0.39
C SER A 203 -6.44 -12.58 -0.08
N ILE A 204 -5.62 -13.15 0.78
CA ILE A 204 -4.23 -13.51 0.46
C ILE A 204 -4.08 -15.01 0.65
N ARG A 205 -3.53 -15.70 -0.36
CA ARG A 205 -3.26 -17.14 -0.31
C ARG A 205 -1.90 -17.45 -0.89
N HIS A 206 -0.87 -17.37 -0.08
CA HIS A 206 0.49 -17.81 -0.46
C HIS A 206 0.72 -19.23 0.07
N LYS A 207 0.57 -20.24 -0.79
CA LYS A 207 0.57 -21.67 -0.40
C LYS A 207 1.96 -22.30 -0.21
N ARG A 208 3.05 -21.63 -0.57
CA ARG A 208 4.38 -22.26 -0.70
C ARG A 208 5.49 -21.59 0.09
N VAL A 209 5.15 -20.86 1.13
CA VAL A 209 6.14 -20.16 1.95
C VAL A 209 6.12 -20.64 3.37
N VAL A 210 7.28 -20.72 3.97
CA VAL A 210 7.44 -20.89 5.40
C VAL A 210 7.87 -19.53 5.98
N PRO A 211 7.08 -18.93 6.86
CA PRO A 211 5.75 -19.31 7.28
C PRO A 211 4.69 -19.09 6.18
N SER A 212 3.67 -19.96 6.11
CA SER A 212 2.60 -19.82 5.12
C SER A 212 1.80 -18.53 5.36
N VAL A 213 1.57 -17.78 4.27
CA VAL A 213 0.89 -16.49 4.32
C VAL A 213 -0.48 -16.64 3.66
N SER A 214 -1.52 -16.93 4.43
CA SER A 214 -2.89 -17.02 3.91
C SER A 214 -3.89 -16.44 4.91
N GLY A 215 -4.91 -15.74 4.39
CA GLY A 215 -5.96 -15.15 5.21
C GLY A 215 -6.66 -14.01 4.50
N LEU A 216 -7.49 -13.29 5.24
CA LEU A 216 -8.04 -12.02 4.81
C LEU A 216 -7.14 -10.89 5.31
N GLN A 217 -7.05 -9.87 4.52
CA GLN A 217 -6.43 -8.59 4.87
C GLN A 217 -7.52 -7.54 4.88
N LEU A 218 -7.64 -6.85 6.01
CA LEU A 218 -8.61 -5.78 6.24
C LEU A 218 -7.85 -4.49 6.47
N GLY A 219 -8.19 -3.44 5.75
CA GLY A 219 -7.46 -2.18 5.89
C GLY A 219 -8.31 -0.94 5.68
N VAL A 220 -7.69 0.18 5.99
CA VAL A 220 -8.23 1.52 5.76
C VAL A 220 -7.13 2.37 5.15
N ASN A 221 -7.46 3.06 4.06
CA ASN A 221 -6.63 4.13 3.51
C ASN A 221 -7.26 5.47 3.86
N VAL A 222 -6.44 6.42 4.26
CA VAL A 222 -6.84 7.82 4.44
C VAL A 222 -5.98 8.64 3.48
N THR A 223 -6.60 9.18 2.44
CA THR A 223 -5.89 9.88 1.36
C THR A 223 -6.45 11.28 1.14
N TYR A 224 -5.56 12.19 0.79
CA TYR A 224 -5.93 13.45 0.16
C TYR A 224 -5.95 13.24 -1.35
N SER A 225 -7.02 13.65 -2.01
CA SER A 225 -7.19 13.53 -3.46
C SER A 225 -7.48 14.87 -4.11
N GLY A 226 -6.82 15.12 -5.24
CA GLY A 226 -7.12 16.22 -6.14
C GLY A 226 -7.69 15.69 -7.45
N LEU A 227 -8.83 16.20 -7.88
CA LEU A 227 -9.56 15.80 -9.10
C LEU A 227 -9.72 17.01 -10.01
N LEU A 228 -9.24 16.88 -11.23
CA LEU A 228 -9.35 17.90 -12.28
C LEU A 228 -10.46 17.50 -13.24
N SER A 229 -11.39 18.39 -13.52
CA SER A 229 -12.46 18.20 -14.51
C SER A 229 -12.64 19.44 -15.38
N ASN A 230 -13.02 19.25 -16.64
CA ASN A 230 -13.48 20.35 -17.48
C ASN A 230 -14.90 20.76 -17.08
N ILE A 231 -15.17 22.04 -17.19
CA ILE A 231 -16.54 22.53 -17.21
C ILE A 231 -17.00 22.42 -18.66
N VAL A 232 -17.79 21.41 -18.94
CA VAL A 232 -18.51 21.33 -20.21
C VAL A 232 -19.86 22.02 -19.94
N ASP A 233 -20.04 23.20 -20.51
CA ASP A 233 -21.32 23.88 -20.56
C ASP A 233 -22.33 23.09 -21.43
#